data_9cdb351559248d2cd7d3a705cbe7bbbb
#
_entry.id   9cdb351559248d2cd7d3a705cbe7bbbb
#
_cell.length_a   1.000
_cell.length_b   1.000
_cell.length_c   1.000
_cell.angle_alpha   90.00
_cell.angle_beta   90.00
_cell.angle_gamma   90.00
#
_symmetry.space_group_name_H-M   'P 1'
#
loop_
_entity.id
_entity.type
_entity.pdbx_description
1 polymer ?
#
loop_
_entity_poly.entity_id
_entity_poly.type
_entity_poly.pdbx_seq_one_letter_code
_entity_poly.pdbx_strand_id
1 'polypeptide(L)' 'MSTTVFVVQLPKEVQEEIRKMVWDALWDDGYRGDELESLVDNAVCDRLCNLSEIVNIEELNNKYNLSLEL' A
#
# COMPACT_ATOMS: atom_id res chain seq x y z
N MET A 1 8.95 8.02 -11.38
CA MET A 1 10.10 7.37 -10.74
C MET A 1 9.80 6.90 -9.35
N SER A 2 9.19 7.72 -8.56
CA SER A 2 9.00 7.44 -7.14
C SER A 2 8.14 6.21 -6.86
N THR A 3 7.16 5.94 -7.70
CA THR A 3 6.26 4.80 -7.47
C THR A 3 6.87 3.46 -7.86
N THR A 4 8.08 3.46 -8.43
CA THR A 4 8.81 2.22 -8.66
C THR A 4 9.50 1.72 -7.40
N VAL A 5 9.50 2.53 -6.33
CA VAL A 5 10.09 2.10 -5.07
C VAL A 5 9.24 0.99 -4.45
N PHE A 6 9.90 0.16 -3.66
CA PHE A 6 9.19 -0.85 -2.87
C PHE A 6 8.53 -0.19 -1.66
N VAL A 7 7.40 -0.72 -1.26
CA VAL A 7 6.70 -0.19 -0.07
C VAL A 7 7.61 -0.19 1.15
N VAL A 8 8.46 -1.21 1.28
CA VAL A 8 9.36 -1.32 2.44
C VAL A 8 10.44 -0.25 2.49
N GLN A 9 10.63 0.51 1.41
CA GLN A 9 11.59 1.61 1.37
C GLN A 9 11.00 2.92 1.90
N LEU A 10 9.70 2.94 2.16
CA LEU A 10 9.01 4.12 2.65
C LEU A 10 9.10 4.21 4.18
N PRO A 11 8.87 5.40 4.76
CA PRO A 11 8.81 5.53 6.22
C PRO A 11 7.81 4.56 6.81
N LYS A 12 8.08 4.10 8.03
CA LYS A 12 7.26 3.10 8.68
C LYS A 12 5.78 3.50 8.78
N GLU A 13 5.53 4.77 9.08
CA GLU A 13 4.15 5.28 9.18
C GLU A 13 3.40 5.14 7.86
N VAL A 14 4.09 5.40 6.75
CA VAL A 14 3.51 5.27 5.42
C VAL A 14 3.25 3.81 5.10
N GLN A 15 4.18 2.93 5.46
CA GLN A 15 4.00 1.49 5.27
C GLN A 15 2.74 0.98 5.99
N GLU A 16 2.54 1.43 7.23
CA GLU A 16 1.38 1.02 8.01
C GLU A 16 0.08 1.52 7.39
N GLU A 17 0.08 2.73 6.87
CA GLU A 17 -1.09 3.29 6.20
C GLU A 17 -1.42 2.50 4.94
N ILE A 18 -0.40 2.16 4.15
CA ILE A 18 -0.58 1.36 2.93
C ILE A 18 -1.12 -0.02 3.29
N ARG A 19 -0.57 -0.64 4.33
CA ARG A 19 -1.04 -1.94 4.79
C ARG A 19 -2.52 -1.91 5.14
N LYS A 20 -2.94 -0.87 5.82
CA LYS A 20 -4.35 -0.70 6.18
C LYS A 20 -5.24 -0.53 4.96
N MET A 21 -4.80 0.26 3.99
CA MET A 21 -5.55 0.46 2.75
C MET A 21 -5.72 -0.85 1.98
N VAL A 22 -4.66 -1.64 1.89
CA VAL A 22 -4.69 -2.94 1.22
C VAL A 22 -5.60 -3.89 1.99
N TRP A 23 -5.48 -3.92 3.30
CA TRP A 23 -6.34 -4.76 4.15
C TRP A 23 -7.81 -4.46 3.89
N ASP A 24 -8.18 -3.19 3.94
CA ASP A 24 -9.58 -2.78 3.76
C ASP A 24 -10.10 -3.16 2.37
N ALA A 25 -9.30 -2.98 1.33
CA ALA A 25 -9.69 -3.32 -0.03
C ALA A 25 -9.92 -4.81 -0.20
N LEU A 26 -9.03 -5.64 0.35
CA LEU A 26 -9.16 -7.09 0.27
C LEU A 26 -10.32 -7.59 1.13
N TRP A 27 -10.54 -6.95 2.27
CA TRP A 27 -11.68 -7.28 3.11
C TRP A 27 -12.98 -7.06 2.37
N ASP A 28 -13.09 -5.97 1.65
CA ASP A 28 -14.27 -5.66 0.84
C ASP A 28 -14.47 -6.68 -0.29
N ASP A 29 -13.37 -7.23 -0.80
CA ASP A 29 -13.44 -8.27 -1.82
C ASP A 29 -13.83 -9.64 -1.28
N GLY A 30 -13.88 -9.79 0.04
CA GLY A 30 -14.33 -11.03 0.67
C GLY A 30 -13.25 -11.89 1.28
N TYR A 31 -12.00 -11.47 1.23
CA TYR A 31 -10.90 -12.23 1.83
C TYR A 31 -10.96 -12.15 3.36
N ARG A 32 -10.58 -13.23 4.01
CA ARG A 32 -10.63 -13.34 5.47
C ARG A 32 -9.51 -14.26 5.97
N GLY A 33 -9.14 -14.08 7.24
CA GLY A 33 -8.23 -14.98 7.94
C GLY A 33 -6.82 -14.99 7.37
N ASP A 34 -6.22 -16.17 7.33
CA ASP A 34 -4.83 -16.33 6.90
C ASP A 34 -4.61 -15.93 5.44
N GLU A 35 -5.61 -16.16 4.60
CA GLU A 35 -5.52 -15.76 3.21
C GLU A 35 -5.43 -14.24 3.08
N LEU A 36 -6.25 -13.52 3.83
CA LEU A 36 -6.21 -12.08 3.85
C LEU A 36 -4.84 -11.56 4.30
N GLU A 37 -4.32 -12.10 5.40
CA GLU A 37 -3.02 -11.70 5.93
C GLU A 37 -1.90 -11.97 4.93
N SER A 38 -1.93 -13.14 4.29
CA SER A 38 -0.93 -13.52 3.30
C SER A 38 -0.92 -12.56 2.12
N LEU A 39 -2.10 -12.21 1.61
CA LEU A 39 -2.22 -11.30 0.48
C LEU A 39 -1.76 -9.89 0.85
N VAL A 40 -2.10 -9.44 2.05
CA VAL A 40 -1.65 -8.13 2.53
C VAL A 40 -0.13 -8.10 2.67
N ASP A 41 0.46 -9.14 3.25
CA ASP A 41 1.91 -9.23 3.42
C ASP A 41 2.62 -9.20 2.06
N ASN A 42 2.09 -9.93 1.09
CA ASN A 42 2.65 -9.94 -0.27
C ASN A 42 2.57 -8.56 -0.91
N ALA A 43 1.44 -7.90 -0.75
CA ALA A 43 1.23 -6.58 -1.34
C ALA A 43 2.20 -5.55 -0.77
N VAL A 44 2.39 -5.55 0.55
CA VAL A 44 3.28 -4.57 1.18
C VAL A 44 4.76 -4.86 0.96
N CYS A 45 5.08 -6.00 0.37
CA CYS A 45 6.45 -6.33 -0.03
C CYS A 45 6.69 -6.03 -1.51
N ASP A 46 5.69 -5.52 -2.20
CA ASP A 46 5.76 -5.24 -3.63
C ASP A 46 6.10 -3.78 -3.88
N ARG A 47 6.21 -3.43 -5.17
CA ARG A 47 6.43 -2.05 -5.57
C ARG A 47 5.14 -1.25 -5.41
N LEU A 48 5.29 0.00 -5.04
CA LEU A 48 4.15 0.87 -4.83
C LEU A 48 3.31 1.05 -6.09
N CYS A 49 3.94 1.09 -7.26
CA CYS A 49 3.21 1.26 -8.51
C CYS A 49 2.21 0.13 -8.79
N ASN A 50 2.47 -1.05 -8.27
CA ASN A 50 1.56 -2.19 -8.42
C ASN A 50 0.33 -2.08 -7.53
N LEU A 51 0.33 -1.16 -6.59
CA LEU A 51 -0.76 -0.94 -5.65
C LEU A 51 -1.57 0.31 -5.99
N SER A 52 -1.32 0.93 -7.12
CA SER A 52 -1.95 2.21 -7.48
C SER A 52 -3.47 2.14 -7.59
N GLU A 53 -4.03 0.96 -7.84
CA GLU A 53 -5.48 0.77 -7.90
C GLU A 53 -6.11 0.66 -6.51
N ILE A 54 -5.32 0.30 -5.52
CA ILE A 54 -5.79 0.09 -4.15
C ILE A 54 -5.42 1.29 -3.27
N VAL A 55 -4.21 1.80 -3.45
CA VAL A 55 -3.64 2.86 -2.63
C VAL A 55 -3.72 4.18 -3.38
N ASN A 56 -4.29 5.19 -2.74
CA ASN A 56 -4.36 6.53 -3.30
C ASN A 56 -3.03 7.26 -3.05
N ILE A 57 -2.17 7.27 -4.07
CA ILE A 57 -0.85 7.86 -3.98
C ILE A 57 -0.92 9.37 -3.69
N GLU A 58 -1.88 10.04 -4.31
CA GLU A 58 -2.07 11.48 -4.10
C GLU A 58 -2.41 11.79 -2.64
N GLU A 59 -3.27 10.99 -2.04
CA GLU A 59 -3.62 11.16 -0.64
C GLU A 59 -2.42 10.96 0.27
N LEU A 60 -1.60 9.95 -0.01
CA LEU A 60 -0.38 9.71 0.75
C LEU A 60 0.60 10.87 0.62
N ASN A 61 0.76 11.41 -0.58
CA ASN A 61 1.63 12.55 -0.81
C ASN A 61 1.20 13.74 0.03
N ASN A 62 -0.09 14.02 0.07
CA ASN A 62 -0.63 15.15 0.82
C ASN A 62 -0.54 14.93 2.33
N LYS A 63 -0.83 13.73 2.78
CA LYS A 63 -0.89 13.43 4.21
C LYS A 63 0.50 13.39 4.84
N TYR A 64 1.47 12.85 4.13
CA TYR A 64 2.83 12.65 4.66
C TYR A 64 3.87 13.56 4.00
N ASN A 65 3.43 14.50 3.19
CA ASN A 65 4.31 15.44 2.50
C ASN A 65 5.39 14.73 1.69
N LEU A 66 4.95 13.74 0.91
CA LEU A 66 5.82 12.95 0.05
C LEU A 66 5.83 13.51 -1.38
N SER A 67 6.76 13.02 -2.19
CA SER A 67 6.90 13.44 -3.59
C SER A 67 6.78 12.25 -4.54
N LEU A 68 5.93 11.29 -4.21
CA LEU A 68 5.72 10.10 -5.03
C LEU A 68 4.98 10.46 -6.31
N GLU A 69 5.33 9.81 -7.40
CA GLU A 69 4.71 10.00 -8.72
C GLU A 69 4.23 8.67 -9.28
N LEU A 70 3.12 8.73 -9.99
CA LEU A 70 2.59 7.55 -10.68
C LEU A 70 3.27 7.33 -12.02
#